data_0eb41daabfec2a6ee1c8decb1bbf12b3
#
_entry.id   0eb41daabfec2a6ee1c8decb1bbf12b3
#
_cell.length_a   1.000
_cell.length_b   1.000
_cell.length_c   1.000
_cell.angle_alpha   90.00
_cell.angle_beta   90.00
_cell.angle_gamma   90.00
#
_symmetry.space_group_name_H-M   'P 1'
#
loop_
_entity.id
_entity.type
_entity.pdbx_description
1 polymer ?
#
loop_
_entity_poly.entity_id
_entity_poly.type
_entity_poly.pdbx_seq_one_letter_code
_entity_poly.pdbx_strand_id
1 'polypeptide(L)'
;MGITYKKLYKMLIDRDMMKKDLAGGCGLSVATMAKLGKDRNVNTDVLVRVCNFLRCDISDICEVIIDEEPVKNMQDENKEAYIRTK
;
A
#
# COMPACT_ATOMS: atom_id res chain seq x y z
N MET A 1 10.27 -8.70 -2.10
CA MET A 1 9.08 -8.24 -2.81
C MET A 1 7.92 -8.08 -1.84
N GLY A 2 7.28 -6.97 -1.87
CA GLY A 2 6.19 -6.73 -0.96
C GLY A 2 5.67 -5.33 -1.08
N ILE A 3 4.94 -4.91 -0.05
CA ILE A 3 4.34 -3.60 -0.01
C ILE A 3 4.62 -2.99 1.36
N THR A 4 4.75 -1.69 1.41
CA THR A 4 4.92 -1.00 2.68
C THR A 4 3.96 0.17 2.75
N TYR A 5 3.48 0.45 3.97
CA TYR A 5 2.55 1.54 4.22
C TYR A 5 3.20 2.64 5.05
N LYS A 6 4.51 2.77 4.94
CA LYS A 6 5.23 3.81 5.67
C LYS A 6 4.68 5.19 5.37
N LYS A 7 4.34 5.43 4.12
CA LYS A 7 3.81 6.72 3.73
C LYS A 7 2.50 7.03 4.43
N LEU A 8 1.68 5.99 4.63
CA LEU A 8 0.42 6.17 5.35
C LEU A 8 0.67 6.66 6.77
N TYR A 9 1.58 5.98 7.48
CA TYR A 9 1.84 6.35 8.87
C TYR A 9 2.50 7.71 8.98
N LYS A 10 3.35 8.04 8.03
CA LYS A 10 3.94 9.37 8.01
C LYS A 10 2.86 10.43 7.81
N MET A 11 1.92 10.15 6.93
CA MET A 11 0.83 11.08 6.69
C MET A 11 -0.04 11.27 7.93
N LEU A 12 -0.30 10.18 8.66
CA LEU A 12 -1.07 10.29 9.90
C LEU A 12 -0.35 11.18 10.91
N ILE A 13 0.95 10.99 11.03
CA ILE A 13 1.75 11.80 11.95
C ILE A 13 1.69 13.27 11.52
N ASP A 14 1.86 13.54 10.24
CA ASP A 14 1.84 14.89 9.72
C ASP A 14 0.50 15.58 9.96
N ARG A 15 -0.57 14.81 10.03
CA ARG A 15 -1.92 15.33 10.25
C ARG A 15 -2.37 15.22 11.69
N ASP A 16 -1.49 14.83 12.60
CA ASP A 16 -1.82 14.65 14.02
C ASP A 16 -2.98 13.69 14.23
N MET A 17 -3.00 12.61 13.43
CA MET A 17 -4.04 11.59 13.51
C MET A 17 -3.48 10.34 14.15
N MET A 18 -4.32 9.66 14.91
CA MET A 18 -3.94 8.39 15.50
C MET A 18 -4.49 7.25 14.66
N LYS A 19 -3.89 6.06 14.86
CA LYS A 19 -4.34 4.88 14.12
C LYS A 19 -5.82 4.60 14.37
N LYS A 20 -6.29 4.84 15.57
CA LYS A 20 -7.70 4.61 15.88
C LYS A 20 -8.61 5.56 15.10
N ASP A 21 -8.13 6.75 14.79
CA ASP A 21 -8.93 7.70 14.01
C ASP A 21 -9.08 7.16 12.59
N LEU A 22 -8.02 6.59 12.05
CA LEU A 22 -8.08 5.99 10.74
C LEU A 22 -9.02 4.79 10.73
N ALA A 23 -8.88 3.93 11.71
CA ALA A 23 -9.72 2.74 11.78
C ALA A 23 -11.19 3.11 11.89
N GLY A 24 -11.51 4.08 12.73
CA GLY A 24 -12.89 4.51 12.91
C GLY A 24 -13.43 5.21 11.69
N GLY A 25 -12.62 6.07 11.07
CA GLY A 25 -13.06 6.83 9.89
C GLY A 25 -13.27 5.96 8.67
N CYS A 26 -12.50 4.89 8.54
CA CYS A 26 -12.58 4.01 7.38
C CYS A 26 -13.37 2.74 7.63
N GLY A 27 -13.79 2.51 8.86
CA GLY A 27 -14.51 1.30 9.19
C GLY A 27 -13.63 0.06 9.07
N LEU A 28 -12.38 0.14 9.50
CA LEU A 28 -11.46 -0.97 9.39
C LEU A 28 -11.46 -1.81 10.66
N SER A 29 -11.35 -3.12 10.47
CA SER A 29 -11.31 -4.05 11.61
C SER A 29 -9.92 -4.03 12.25
N VAL A 30 -9.86 -4.57 13.46
CA VAL A 30 -8.59 -4.71 14.17
C VAL A 30 -7.63 -5.55 13.35
N ALA A 31 -8.12 -6.60 12.72
CA ALA A 31 -7.28 -7.47 11.90
C ALA A 31 -6.69 -6.71 10.71
N THR A 32 -7.50 -5.88 10.07
CA THR A 32 -7.02 -5.09 8.93
C THR A 32 -5.97 -4.07 9.39
N MET A 33 -6.22 -3.41 10.51
CA MET A 33 -5.24 -2.46 11.04
C MET A 33 -3.93 -3.16 11.38
N ALA A 34 -4.00 -4.39 11.91
CA ALA A 34 -2.80 -5.15 12.19
C ALA A 34 -2.01 -5.46 10.92
N LYS A 35 -2.72 -5.77 9.84
CA LYS A 35 -2.04 -6.04 8.57
C LYS A 35 -1.34 -4.79 8.06
N LEU A 36 -1.98 -3.65 8.15
CA LEU A 36 -1.35 -2.41 7.74
C LEU A 36 -0.11 -2.13 8.57
N GLY A 37 -0.17 -2.40 9.86
CA GLY A 37 0.97 -2.17 10.74
C GLY A 37 2.13 -3.10 10.50
N LYS A 38 1.90 -4.24 9.84
CA LYS A 38 2.93 -5.21 9.57
C LYS A 38 3.28 -5.27 8.08
N ASP A 39 2.85 -4.29 7.33
CA ASP A 39 3.11 -4.21 5.89
C ASP A 39 2.64 -5.47 5.16
N ARG A 40 1.46 -5.95 5.53
CA ARG A 40 0.89 -7.11 4.90
C ARG A 40 -0.15 -6.71 3.88
N ASN A 41 -0.52 -7.64 3.03
CA ASN A 41 -1.48 -7.36 1.97
C ASN A 41 -2.86 -7.12 2.54
N VAL A 42 -3.55 -6.15 1.98
CA VAL A 42 -4.94 -5.90 2.28
C VAL A 42 -5.70 -5.80 0.96
N ASN A 43 -7.00 -5.89 1.04
CA ASN A 43 -7.83 -5.74 -0.14
C ASN A 43 -7.76 -4.32 -0.67
N THR A 44 -7.86 -4.18 -1.99
CA THR A 44 -7.87 -2.85 -2.58
C THR A 44 -9.02 -2.02 -2.06
N ASP A 45 -10.11 -2.67 -1.66
CA ASP A 45 -11.23 -1.95 -1.05
C ASP A 45 -10.78 -1.17 0.18
N VAL A 46 -9.92 -1.78 0.99
CA VAL A 46 -9.37 -1.11 2.16
C VAL A 46 -8.59 0.13 1.74
N LEU A 47 -7.76 -0.02 0.71
CA LEU A 47 -6.94 1.09 0.23
C LEU A 47 -7.82 2.23 -0.29
N VAL A 48 -8.88 1.89 -0.99
CA VAL A 48 -9.81 2.89 -1.50
C VAL A 48 -10.47 3.66 -0.35
N ARG A 49 -10.87 2.94 0.69
CA ARG A 49 -11.49 3.59 1.84
C ARG A 49 -10.54 4.54 2.53
N VAL A 50 -9.29 4.11 2.70
CA VAL A 50 -8.27 4.95 3.33
C VAL A 50 -8.03 6.19 2.49
N CYS A 51 -7.88 6.03 1.18
CA CYS A 51 -7.65 7.16 0.30
C CYS A 51 -8.82 8.13 0.30
N ASN A 52 -10.03 7.61 0.32
CA ASN A 52 -11.22 8.44 0.39
C ASN A 52 -11.25 9.26 1.67
N PHE A 53 -10.94 8.62 2.78
CA PHE A 53 -10.95 9.28 4.07
C PHE A 53 -9.88 10.36 4.15
N LEU A 54 -8.69 10.07 3.65
CA LEU A 54 -7.56 10.99 3.73
C LEU A 54 -7.47 11.94 2.53
N ARG A 55 -8.32 11.73 1.53
CA ARG A 55 -8.33 12.56 0.33
C ARG A 55 -7.00 12.54 -0.38
N CYS A 56 -6.54 11.34 -0.71
CA CYS A 56 -5.26 11.15 -1.37
C CYS A 56 -5.34 9.96 -2.30
N ASP A 57 -4.25 9.67 -2.98
CA ASP A 57 -4.20 8.55 -3.91
C ASP A 57 -3.43 7.39 -3.27
N ILE A 58 -3.49 6.23 -3.90
CA ILE A 58 -2.80 5.04 -3.39
C ILE A 58 -1.31 5.28 -3.27
N SER A 59 -0.71 5.97 -4.22
CA SER A 59 0.72 6.24 -4.18
C SER A 59 1.13 7.11 -3.00
N ASP A 60 0.17 7.76 -2.37
CA ASP A 60 0.45 8.61 -1.21
C ASP A 60 0.48 7.80 0.09
N ILE A 61 -0.03 6.58 0.09
CA ILE A 61 -0.14 5.80 1.32
C ILE A 61 0.66 4.51 1.29
N CYS A 62 1.06 4.04 0.14
CA CYS A 62 1.83 2.80 0.09
C CYS A 62 2.75 2.80 -1.11
N GLU A 63 3.68 1.86 -1.08
CA GLU A 63 4.61 1.72 -2.19
C GLU A 63 5.08 0.28 -2.25
N VAL A 64 5.46 -0.14 -3.44
CA VAL A 64 5.93 -1.48 -3.68
C VAL A 64 7.41 -1.56 -3.32
N ILE A 65 7.77 -2.62 -2.63
CA ILE A 65 9.16 -2.90 -2.33
C ILE A 65 9.68 -3.78 -3.45
N ILE A 66 10.60 -3.26 -4.23
CA ILE A 66 11.12 -3.96 -5.38
C ILE A 66 12.37 -4.73 -4.97
N ASP A 67 12.44 -5.99 -5.39
CA ASP A 67 13.62 -6.79 -5.11
C ASP A 67 14.82 -6.18 -5.82
N GLU A 68 15.93 -6.16 -5.12
CA GLU A 68 17.14 -5.62 -5.72
C GLU A 68 17.63 -6.46 -6.87
N GLU A 69 17.44 -7.75 -6.76
CA GLU A 69 17.88 -8.65 -7.81
C GLU A 69 16.70 -9.04 -8.64
N PRO A 70 16.78 -8.80 -9.93
CA PRO A 70 15.67 -9.22 -10.80
C PRO A 70 15.57 -10.73 -10.78
N VAL A 71 14.35 -11.19 -10.94
CA VAL A 71 14.07 -12.61 -10.98
C VAL A 71 14.54 -13.11 -12.32
N LYS A 72 15.62 -13.85 -12.32
CA LYS A 72 16.26 -14.22 -13.58
C LYS A 72 15.43 -15.16 -14.40
N ASN A 73 14.62 -15.96 -13.76
CA ASN A 73 13.77 -16.88 -14.50
C ASN A 73 12.68 -16.20 -15.24
N MET A 74 12.44 -14.96 -14.93
CA MET A 74 11.32 -14.29 -15.54
C MET A 74 11.51 -14.03 -16.99
N GLN A 75 12.70 -14.15 -17.49
CA GLN A 75 12.97 -13.93 -18.88
C GLN A 75 12.78 -12.49 -19.27
N ASP A 76 13.77 -12.00 -19.94
CA ASP A 76 13.70 -10.63 -20.41
C ASP A 76 12.63 -10.46 -21.44
N GLU A 77 12.36 -11.50 -22.21
CA GLU A 77 11.36 -11.39 -23.25
C GLU A 77 9.99 -11.15 -22.66
N ASN A 78 9.69 -11.77 -21.55
CA ASN A 78 8.42 -11.54 -20.90
C ASN A 78 8.28 -10.11 -20.41
N LYS A 79 9.34 -9.59 -19.89
CA LYS A 79 9.34 -8.22 -19.44
C LYS A 79 9.12 -7.27 -20.59
N GLU A 80 9.79 -7.52 -21.66
CA GLU A 80 9.67 -6.66 -22.82
C GLU A 80 8.26 -6.69 -23.39
N ALA A 81 7.71 -7.88 -23.49
CA ALA A 81 6.36 -8.01 -24.00
C ALA A 81 5.37 -7.24 -23.15
N TYR A 82 5.54 -7.35 -21.85
CA TYR A 82 4.67 -6.68 -20.92
C TYR A 82 4.76 -5.16 -21.06
N ILE A 83 5.95 -4.66 -21.20
CA ILE A 83 6.16 -3.24 -21.32
C ILE A 83 5.58 -2.71 -22.62
N ARG A 84 5.70 -3.48 -23.67
CA ARG A 84 5.21 -3.03 -24.96
C ARG A 84 3.71 -2.96 -25.08
N THR A 85 3.02 -3.70 -24.26
CA THR A 85 1.57 -3.64 -24.29
C THR A 85 1.03 -2.33 -23.75
N LYS A 86 1.87 -1.56 -23.18
CA LYS A 86 1.42 -0.26 -22.72
C LYS A 86 1.49 0.77 -23.83
#